data_7cac19bbf4f4e6e5e6e1892b89a328c3
#
_entry.id   7cac19bbf4f4e6e5e6e1892b89a328c3
#
_cell.length_a   1.000
_cell.length_b   1.000
_cell.length_c   1.000
_cell.angle_alpha   90.00
_cell.angle_beta   90.00
_cell.angle_gamma   90.00
#
_symmetry.space_group_name_H-M   'P 1'
#
loop_
_entity.id
_entity.type
_entity.pdbx_description
1 polymer ?
#
loop_
_entity_poly.entity_id
_entity_poly.type
_entity_poly.pdbx_seq_one_letter_code
_entity_poly.pdbx_strand_id
1 'polypeptide(L)'
;MLVYYLLFVLFVTISLLEDRLTPKAKAQVLFLSGVLLIMFAGLRSNKVGADYKTYEILYQSVQRSSDLFTHPLHTVVSSRLEPSFLLLASFIKAHFNDGIKVLIFFYAIMGISLKIKAIQKISDYKLLSLLIYFSGVFFLHDMNQIRAGVAIGFLLLSIPYIIEKNYKMFFFLLLIAVLFHYSAIIFGLFFFVNNKKINQTVYLLILVIPIILCLLKLDVISLLCKFEFGIFSEKMRAYSELQKIAHSKINIFNFGVLLQIIVSLFFIMNAEKSKNKYAVILTKISCFGVAFFYLFSSAPVIAFREFELLSCVQIFLIPLSIDLVKPKVFAQLFVIVISLAYFLNQMLINSIFGPYSTFF
;
A
#
# COMPACT_ATOMS: atom_id res chain seq x y z
N MET A 1 -19.10 8.28 12.00
CA MET A 1 -17.78 8.06 12.69
C MET A 1 -17.78 6.85 13.62
N LEU A 2 -18.80 6.65 14.47
CA LEU A 2 -18.86 5.55 15.47
C LEU A 2 -18.50 4.16 14.91
N VAL A 3 -18.98 3.82 13.71
CA VAL A 3 -18.76 2.50 13.08
C VAL A 3 -17.28 2.19 12.87
N TYR A 4 -16.46 3.18 12.51
CA TYR A 4 -15.01 2.99 12.34
C TYR A 4 -14.33 2.62 13.65
N TYR A 5 -14.71 3.29 14.76
CA TYR A 5 -14.19 3.00 16.11
C TYR A 5 -14.64 1.61 16.60
N LEU A 6 -15.89 1.23 16.33
CA LEU A 6 -16.39 -0.12 16.68
C LEU A 6 -15.61 -1.19 15.93
N LEU A 7 -15.34 -1.00 14.64
CA LEU A 7 -14.51 -1.93 13.86
C LEU A 7 -13.06 -1.98 14.39
N PHE A 8 -12.48 -0.84 14.78
CA PHE A 8 -11.16 -0.83 15.38
C PHE A 8 -11.12 -1.64 16.67
N VAL A 9 -12.07 -1.43 17.58
CA VAL A 9 -12.19 -2.20 18.84
C VAL A 9 -12.38 -3.69 18.54
N LEU A 10 -13.21 -4.06 17.56
CA LEU A 10 -13.38 -5.44 17.12
C LEU A 10 -12.05 -6.05 16.68
N PHE A 11 -11.27 -5.38 15.83
CA PHE A 11 -9.99 -5.91 15.34
C PHE A 11 -8.91 -5.94 16.43
N VAL A 12 -8.92 -5.01 17.39
CA VAL A 12 -8.08 -5.10 18.60
C VAL A 12 -8.45 -6.35 19.39
N THR A 13 -9.75 -6.59 19.65
CA THR A 13 -10.20 -7.77 20.38
C THR A 13 -9.83 -9.07 19.67
N ILE A 14 -9.98 -9.12 18.35
CA ILE A 14 -9.57 -10.27 17.52
C ILE A 14 -8.05 -10.49 17.63
N SER A 15 -7.25 -9.42 17.62
CA SER A 15 -5.78 -9.54 17.71
C SER A 15 -5.28 -10.11 19.03
N LEU A 16 -6.02 -9.89 20.13
CA LEU A 16 -5.69 -10.48 21.44
C LEU A 16 -5.89 -12.01 21.48
N LEU A 17 -6.59 -12.57 20.50
CA LEU A 17 -6.77 -14.02 20.34
C LEU A 17 -5.63 -14.69 19.59
N GLU A 18 -4.55 -13.95 19.18
CA GLU A 18 -3.46 -14.47 18.35
C GLU A 18 -2.87 -15.78 18.90
N ASP A 19 -2.56 -15.82 20.20
CA ASP A 19 -1.95 -17.00 20.83
C ASP A 19 -2.96 -18.06 21.30
N ARG A 20 -4.28 -17.75 21.27
CA ARG A 20 -5.34 -18.65 21.79
C ARG A 20 -6.00 -19.51 20.72
N LEU A 21 -5.96 -19.08 19.45
CA LEU A 21 -6.65 -19.76 18.37
C LEU A 21 -5.73 -20.76 17.64
N THR A 22 -6.33 -21.87 17.22
CA THR A 22 -5.68 -22.83 16.33
C THR A 22 -5.43 -22.21 14.94
N PRO A 23 -4.47 -22.74 14.15
CA PRO A 23 -4.21 -22.24 12.80
C PRO A 23 -5.45 -22.25 11.90
N LYS A 24 -6.32 -23.27 12.04
CA LYS A 24 -7.58 -23.39 11.30
C LYS A 24 -8.56 -22.26 11.70
N ALA A 25 -8.73 -22.03 13.01
CA ALA A 25 -9.58 -20.96 13.51
C ALA A 25 -9.08 -19.58 13.09
N LYS A 26 -7.77 -19.32 13.12
CA LYS A 26 -7.19 -18.07 12.60
C LYS A 26 -7.50 -17.86 11.12
N ALA A 27 -7.41 -18.91 10.30
CA ALA A 27 -7.74 -18.82 8.87
C ALA A 27 -9.24 -18.49 8.66
N GLN A 28 -10.13 -19.07 9.46
CA GLN A 28 -11.57 -18.76 9.43
C GLN A 28 -11.85 -17.31 9.86
N VAL A 29 -11.23 -16.86 10.95
CA VAL A 29 -11.36 -15.44 11.41
C VAL A 29 -10.86 -14.48 10.36
N LEU A 30 -9.72 -14.75 9.72
CA LEU A 30 -9.20 -13.93 8.61
C LEU A 30 -10.17 -13.88 7.43
N PHE A 31 -10.73 -15.02 7.05
CA PHE A 31 -11.69 -15.08 5.95
C PHE A 31 -12.96 -14.26 6.26
N LEU A 32 -13.55 -14.45 7.44
CA LEU A 32 -14.75 -13.70 7.86
C LEU A 32 -14.45 -12.20 7.98
N SER A 33 -13.28 -11.84 8.51
CA SER A 33 -12.81 -10.44 8.56
C SER A 33 -12.64 -9.85 7.16
N GLY A 34 -12.11 -10.62 6.23
CA GLY A 34 -12.00 -10.22 4.82
C GLY A 34 -13.36 -9.94 4.20
N VAL A 35 -14.34 -10.83 4.40
CA VAL A 35 -15.73 -10.64 3.93
C VAL A 35 -16.35 -9.38 4.54
N LEU A 36 -16.20 -9.18 5.85
CA LEU A 36 -16.67 -7.97 6.54
C LEU A 36 -16.08 -6.69 5.92
N LEU A 37 -14.77 -6.67 5.70
CA LEU A 37 -14.08 -5.52 5.13
C LEU A 37 -14.47 -5.27 3.65
N ILE A 38 -14.69 -6.34 2.86
CA ILE A 38 -15.18 -6.23 1.49
C ILE A 38 -16.57 -5.58 1.47
N MET A 39 -17.49 -6.05 2.31
CA MET A 39 -18.82 -5.45 2.42
C MET A 39 -18.73 -3.99 2.88
N PHE A 40 -17.91 -3.71 3.88
CA PHE A 40 -17.71 -2.36 4.40
C PHE A 40 -17.12 -1.41 3.33
N ALA A 41 -16.10 -1.82 2.61
CA ALA A 41 -15.49 -0.98 1.57
C ALA A 41 -16.35 -0.91 0.30
N GLY A 42 -16.94 -2.02 -0.11
CA GLY A 42 -17.64 -2.14 -1.39
C GLY A 42 -19.04 -1.53 -1.40
N LEU A 43 -19.74 -1.51 -0.25
CA LEU A 43 -21.10 -0.98 -0.14
C LEU A 43 -21.18 0.48 0.33
N ARG A 44 -20.04 1.15 0.48
CA ARG A 44 -20.00 2.55 0.90
C ARG A 44 -20.58 3.49 -0.14
N SER A 45 -21.24 4.56 0.33
CA SER A 45 -21.75 5.61 -0.56
C SER A 45 -20.63 6.53 -1.07
N ASN A 46 -20.94 7.36 -2.06
CA ASN A 46 -20.02 8.35 -2.63
C ASN A 46 -19.66 9.50 -1.67
N LYS A 47 -20.26 9.55 -0.49
CA LYS A 47 -19.92 10.51 0.58
C LYS A 47 -18.75 10.00 1.46
N VAL A 48 -18.34 8.74 1.25
CA VAL A 48 -17.31 8.07 2.06
C VAL A 48 -16.03 7.91 1.25
N GLY A 49 -14.98 8.65 1.62
CA GLY A 49 -13.68 8.66 0.94
C GLY A 49 -13.56 9.78 -0.10
N ALA A 50 -12.40 10.46 -0.07
CA ALA A 50 -12.16 11.64 -0.93
C ALA A 50 -12.12 11.30 -2.42
N ASP A 51 -11.55 10.13 -2.79
CA ASP A 51 -11.33 9.75 -4.18
C ASP A 51 -12.57 9.16 -4.86
N TYR A 52 -13.66 8.87 -4.15
CA TYR A 52 -14.85 8.26 -4.75
C TYR A 52 -15.40 9.10 -5.91
N LYS A 53 -15.53 10.41 -5.71
CA LYS A 53 -15.99 11.34 -6.76
C LYS A 53 -15.05 11.37 -7.96
N THR A 54 -13.75 11.28 -7.72
CA THR A 54 -12.75 11.17 -8.79
C THR A 54 -12.97 9.90 -9.62
N TYR A 55 -13.26 8.77 -8.98
CA TYR A 55 -13.58 7.53 -9.69
C TYR A 55 -14.91 7.60 -10.45
N GLU A 56 -15.92 8.32 -9.95
CA GLU A 56 -17.15 8.58 -10.69
C GLU A 56 -16.87 9.35 -12.00
N ILE A 57 -16.08 10.42 -11.92
CA ILE A 57 -15.68 11.22 -13.09
C ILE A 57 -14.88 10.38 -14.08
N LEU A 58 -13.88 9.64 -13.60
CA LEU A 58 -13.07 8.75 -14.44
C LEU A 58 -13.92 7.64 -15.07
N TYR A 59 -14.84 7.04 -14.32
CA TYR A 59 -15.75 6.02 -14.85
C TYR A 59 -16.66 6.60 -15.95
N GLN A 60 -17.18 7.81 -15.78
CA GLN A 60 -18.01 8.48 -16.78
C GLN A 60 -17.23 8.78 -18.07
N SER A 61 -15.95 9.14 -17.96
CA SER A 61 -15.07 9.44 -19.11
C SER A 61 -14.70 8.19 -19.94
N VAL A 62 -14.80 6.98 -19.37
CA VAL A 62 -14.51 5.74 -20.10
C VAL A 62 -15.63 5.42 -21.09
N GLN A 63 -15.26 5.15 -22.35
CA GLN A 63 -16.20 4.72 -23.40
C GLN A 63 -16.66 3.27 -23.17
N ARG A 64 -17.80 2.89 -23.76
CA ARG A 64 -18.26 1.48 -23.76
C ARG A 64 -17.33 0.62 -24.59
N SER A 65 -17.35 -0.69 -24.33
CA SER A 65 -16.37 -1.68 -24.78
C SER A 65 -16.02 -1.74 -26.29
N SER A 66 -16.87 -1.24 -27.21
CA SER A 66 -16.63 -1.31 -28.66
C SER A 66 -15.28 -0.71 -29.08
N ASP A 67 -14.98 0.49 -28.61
CA ASP A 67 -13.77 1.22 -29.08
C ASP A 67 -12.48 0.72 -28.45
N LEU A 68 -12.57 0.12 -27.26
CA LEU A 68 -11.43 -0.50 -26.56
C LEU A 68 -10.91 -1.74 -27.31
N PHE A 69 -11.80 -2.50 -27.96
CA PHE A 69 -11.43 -3.70 -28.72
C PHE A 69 -10.96 -3.39 -30.14
N THR A 70 -11.41 -2.27 -30.71
CA THR A 70 -10.97 -1.87 -32.06
C THR A 70 -9.60 -1.20 -32.07
N HIS A 71 -9.28 -0.37 -31.06
CA HIS A 71 -8.03 0.37 -30.97
C HIS A 71 -7.43 0.37 -29.54
N PRO A 72 -7.08 -0.79 -28.96
CA PRO A 72 -6.75 -0.91 -27.53
C PRO A 72 -5.53 -0.09 -27.13
N LEU A 73 -4.46 -0.10 -27.90
CA LEU A 73 -3.23 0.63 -27.59
C LEU A 73 -3.43 2.14 -27.65
N HIS A 74 -4.13 2.65 -28.67
CA HIS A 74 -4.41 4.07 -28.79
C HIS A 74 -5.27 4.56 -27.62
N THR A 75 -6.30 3.82 -27.23
CA THR A 75 -7.20 4.18 -26.14
C THR A 75 -6.47 4.19 -24.78
N VAL A 76 -5.60 3.24 -24.51
CA VAL A 76 -4.77 3.21 -23.28
C VAL A 76 -3.81 4.38 -23.23
N VAL A 77 -3.13 4.69 -24.32
CA VAL A 77 -2.15 5.79 -24.38
C VAL A 77 -2.83 7.15 -24.29
N SER A 78 -3.94 7.35 -24.98
CA SER A 78 -4.65 8.64 -25.02
C SER A 78 -5.36 8.95 -23.70
N SER A 79 -5.89 7.94 -23.00
CA SER A 79 -6.63 8.15 -21.75
C SER A 79 -5.75 8.47 -20.54
N ARG A 80 -4.46 8.14 -20.58
CA ARG A 80 -3.50 8.24 -19.45
C ARG A 80 -3.92 7.47 -18.19
N LEU A 81 -4.96 6.61 -18.28
CA LEU A 81 -5.43 5.74 -17.21
C LEU A 81 -4.71 4.39 -17.26
N GLU A 82 -4.69 3.70 -16.12
CA GLU A 82 -4.14 2.35 -16.07
C GLU A 82 -5.03 1.36 -16.85
N PRO A 83 -4.42 0.42 -17.58
CA PRO A 83 -5.15 -0.52 -18.46
C PRO A 83 -6.22 -1.32 -17.74
N SER A 84 -5.97 -1.75 -16.50
CA SER A 84 -6.94 -2.51 -15.70
C SER A 84 -8.21 -1.70 -15.40
N PHE A 85 -8.06 -0.40 -15.11
CA PHE A 85 -9.21 0.48 -14.85
C PHE A 85 -10.06 0.64 -16.12
N LEU A 86 -9.42 0.89 -17.26
CA LEU A 86 -10.10 1.03 -18.54
C LEU A 86 -10.89 -0.23 -18.90
N LEU A 87 -10.25 -1.40 -18.82
CA LEU A 87 -10.87 -2.68 -19.15
C LEU A 87 -12.05 -2.99 -18.23
N LEU A 88 -11.87 -2.88 -16.92
CA LEU A 88 -12.92 -3.18 -15.94
C LEU A 88 -14.07 -2.18 -16.03
N ALA A 89 -13.77 -0.89 -16.11
CA ALA A 89 -14.81 0.15 -16.20
C ALA A 89 -15.63 0.03 -17.49
N SER A 90 -14.98 -0.23 -18.63
CA SER A 90 -15.63 -0.43 -19.91
C SER A 90 -16.51 -1.69 -19.91
N PHE A 91 -16.02 -2.80 -19.39
CA PHE A 91 -16.79 -4.05 -19.25
C PHE A 91 -18.02 -3.86 -18.36
N ILE A 92 -17.82 -3.25 -17.18
CA ILE A 92 -18.90 -3.02 -16.21
C ILE A 92 -19.94 -2.06 -16.79
N LYS A 93 -19.51 -0.99 -17.50
CA LYS A 93 -20.40 -0.01 -18.15
C LYS A 93 -21.28 -0.64 -19.24
N ALA A 94 -20.78 -1.71 -19.87
CA ALA A 94 -21.55 -2.42 -20.90
C ALA A 94 -22.63 -3.33 -20.30
N HIS A 95 -22.45 -3.84 -19.08
CA HIS A 95 -23.29 -4.91 -18.52
C HIS A 95 -24.12 -4.50 -17.30
N PHE A 96 -23.81 -3.36 -16.64
CA PHE A 96 -24.47 -2.96 -15.39
C PHE A 96 -24.96 -1.52 -15.44
N ASN A 97 -26.21 -1.29 -14.97
CA ASN A 97 -26.79 0.06 -14.91
C ASN A 97 -26.11 0.95 -13.85
N ASP A 98 -25.90 0.41 -12.63
CA ASP A 98 -25.22 1.10 -11.52
C ASP A 98 -23.71 0.79 -11.52
N GLY A 99 -23.07 0.90 -12.69
CA GLY A 99 -21.75 0.35 -12.93
C GLY A 99 -20.65 0.88 -12.02
N ILE A 100 -20.70 2.14 -11.57
CA ILE A 100 -19.70 2.66 -10.63
C ILE A 100 -19.71 1.93 -9.28
N LYS A 101 -20.88 1.61 -8.73
CA LYS A 101 -21.00 0.85 -7.48
C LYS A 101 -20.42 -0.54 -7.64
N VAL A 102 -20.72 -1.20 -8.77
CA VAL A 102 -20.19 -2.52 -9.13
C VAL A 102 -18.66 -2.45 -9.26
N LEU A 103 -18.12 -1.41 -9.90
CA LEU A 103 -16.68 -1.21 -10.04
C LEU A 103 -15.99 -1.09 -8.67
N ILE A 104 -16.50 -0.25 -7.78
CA ILE A 104 -15.96 -0.05 -6.44
C ILE A 104 -16.01 -1.36 -5.63
N PHE A 105 -17.14 -2.09 -5.72
CA PHE A 105 -17.30 -3.38 -5.04
C PHE A 105 -16.31 -4.42 -5.57
N PHE A 106 -16.09 -4.45 -6.88
CA PHE A 106 -15.13 -5.36 -7.51
C PHE A 106 -13.68 -5.08 -7.08
N TYR A 107 -13.29 -3.79 -7.03
CA TYR A 107 -11.99 -3.39 -6.50
C TYR A 107 -11.82 -3.76 -5.03
N ALA A 108 -12.86 -3.63 -4.21
CA ALA A 108 -12.84 -4.05 -2.81
C ALA A 108 -12.62 -5.57 -2.68
N ILE A 109 -13.33 -6.38 -3.48
CA ILE A 109 -13.12 -7.84 -3.50
C ILE A 109 -11.65 -8.15 -3.83
N MET A 110 -11.13 -7.60 -4.93
CA MET A 110 -9.76 -7.91 -5.37
C MET A 110 -8.72 -7.44 -4.34
N GLY A 111 -8.76 -6.16 -3.96
CA GLY A 111 -7.74 -5.57 -3.09
C GLY A 111 -7.66 -6.24 -1.72
N ILE A 112 -8.80 -6.45 -1.09
CA ILE A 112 -8.87 -7.03 0.25
C ILE A 112 -8.54 -8.52 0.22
N SER A 113 -9.10 -9.30 -0.72
CA SER A 113 -8.82 -10.74 -0.83
C SER A 113 -7.34 -11.04 -1.05
N LEU A 114 -6.66 -10.24 -1.89
CA LEU A 114 -5.22 -10.38 -2.14
C LEU A 114 -4.41 -10.12 -0.87
N LYS A 115 -4.75 -9.11 -0.07
CA LYS A 115 -4.07 -8.78 1.18
C LYS A 115 -4.33 -9.83 2.27
N ILE A 116 -5.57 -10.31 2.41
CA ILE A 116 -5.89 -11.43 3.31
C ILE A 116 -5.07 -12.67 2.94
N LYS A 117 -4.97 -12.99 1.66
CA LYS A 117 -4.15 -14.10 1.16
C LYS A 117 -2.65 -13.88 1.44
N ALA A 118 -2.16 -12.65 1.29
CA ALA A 118 -0.78 -12.30 1.63
C ALA A 118 -0.51 -12.46 3.14
N ILE A 119 -1.44 -12.02 4.00
CA ILE A 119 -1.35 -12.22 5.46
C ILE A 119 -1.28 -13.71 5.79
N GLN A 120 -2.14 -14.54 5.19
CA GLN A 120 -2.10 -15.99 5.39
C GLN A 120 -0.77 -16.62 5.01
N LYS A 121 -0.12 -16.13 3.94
CA LYS A 121 1.09 -16.72 3.36
C LYS A 121 2.38 -16.26 4.03
N ILE A 122 2.45 -15.01 4.47
CA ILE A 122 3.68 -14.32 4.89
C ILE A 122 3.77 -14.17 6.41
N SER A 123 2.62 -13.91 7.08
CA SER A 123 2.62 -13.57 8.49
C SER A 123 2.58 -14.80 9.41
N ASP A 124 3.44 -14.79 10.43
CA ASP A 124 3.36 -15.74 11.56
C ASP A 124 2.32 -15.28 12.59
N TYR A 125 2.08 -13.96 12.71
CA TYR A 125 1.12 -13.31 13.61
C TYR A 125 -0.06 -12.72 12.83
N LYS A 126 -0.94 -13.60 12.37
CA LYS A 126 -1.95 -13.30 11.35
C LYS A 126 -2.99 -12.28 11.80
N LEU A 127 -3.45 -12.38 13.04
CA LEU A 127 -4.50 -11.49 13.56
C LEU A 127 -3.93 -10.11 13.93
N LEU A 128 -2.67 -10.06 14.38
CA LEU A 128 -1.97 -8.79 14.58
C LEU A 128 -1.65 -8.11 13.24
N SER A 129 -1.30 -8.89 12.20
CA SER A 129 -1.15 -8.36 10.84
C SER A 129 -2.47 -7.83 10.27
N LEU A 130 -3.58 -8.50 10.58
CA LEU A 130 -4.92 -8.02 10.22
C LEU A 130 -5.22 -6.67 10.88
N LEU A 131 -4.85 -6.49 12.16
CA LEU A 131 -5.03 -5.22 12.88
C LEU A 131 -4.20 -4.08 12.25
N ILE A 132 -2.90 -4.32 11.93
CA ILE A 132 -2.05 -3.33 11.23
C ILE A 132 -2.61 -3.03 9.83
N TYR A 133 -3.04 -4.05 9.09
CA TYR A 133 -3.68 -3.87 7.79
C TYR A 133 -4.90 -2.96 7.89
N PHE A 134 -5.82 -3.24 8.81
CA PHE A 134 -7.03 -2.45 9.00
C PHE A 134 -6.72 -1.00 9.35
N SER A 135 -5.81 -0.75 10.31
CA SER A 135 -5.53 0.57 10.82
C SER A 135 -4.66 1.45 9.91
N GLY A 136 -3.70 0.85 9.19
CA GLY A 136 -2.72 1.59 8.41
C GLY A 136 -2.96 1.60 6.90
N VAL A 137 -3.50 0.52 6.33
CA VAL A 137 -3.53 0.31 4.87
C VAL A 137 -4.94 0.32 4.30
N PHE A 138 -5.90 -0.29 4.99
CA PHE A 138 -7.26 -0.50 4.50
C PHE A 138 -7.97 0.82 4.13
N PHE A 139 -7.93 1.80 5.00
CA PHE A 139 -8.60 3.08 4.76
C PHE A 139 -7.98 3.83 3.57
N LEU A 140 -6.67 3.93 3.53
CA LEU A 140 -5.99 4.66 2.47
C LEU A 140 -6.12 3.97 1.11
N HIS A 141 -5.92 2.66 1.05
CA HIS A 141 -5.81 1.96 -0.22
C HIS A 141 -7.08 1.23 -0.66
N ASP A 142 -7.81 0.56 0.24
CA ASP A 142 -8.99 -0.19 -0.19
C ASP A 142 -10.28 0.65 -0.17
N MET A 143 -10.30 1.73 0.64
CA MET A 143 -11.44 2.65 0.66
C MET A 143 -11.19 3.96 -0.10
N ASN A 144 -9.95 4.33 -0.41
CA ASN A 144 -9.65 5.59 -1.11
C ASN A 144 -8.91 5.32 -2.42
N GLN A 145 -7.64 4.97 -2.39
CA GLN A 145 -6.78 4.72 -3.57
C GLN A 145 -6.96 3.29 -4.12
N ILE A 146 -8.16 2.90 -4.56
CA ILE A 146 -8.54 1.51 -4.85
C ILE A 146 -7.64 0.82 -5.87
N ARG A 147 -7.13 1.54 -6.88
CA ARG A 147 -6.21 0.99 -7.91
C ARG A 147 -4.88 0.59 -7.30
N ALA A 148 -4.27 1.49 -6.51
CA ALA A 148 -3.07 1.19 -5.74
C ALA A 148 -3.32 0.05 -4.73
N GLY A 149 -4.51 0.00 -4.13
CA GLY A 149 -4.92 -1.07 -3.22
C GLY A 149 -4.80 -2.46 -3.83
N VAL A 150 -5.28 -2.65 -5.06
CA VAL A 150 -5.15 -3.95 -5.77
C VAL A 150 -3.69 -4.21 -6.14
N ALA A 151 -2.97 -3.20 -6.66
CA ALA A 151 -1.56 -3.35 -7.02
C ALA A 151 -0.71 -3.81 -5.82
N ILE A 152 -0.88 -3.17 -4.65
CA ILE A 152 -0.23 -3.57 -3.39
C ILE A 152 -0.50 -5.03 -3.05
N GLY A 153 -1.74 -5.49 -3.23
CA GLY A 153 -2.09 -6.90 -2.98
C GLY A 153 -1.24 -7.86 -3.81
N PHE A 154 -1.05 -7.58 -5.10
CA PHE A 154 -0.19 -8.38 -5.98
C PHE A 154 1.29 -8.27 -5.60
N LEU A 155 1.78 -7.08 -5.24
CA LEU A 155 3.15 -6.87 -4.79
C LEU A 155 3.45 -7.66 -3.52
N LEU A 156 2.57 -7.62 -2.53
CA LEU A 156 2.74 -8.39 -1.30
C LEU A 156 2.79 -9.90 -1.59
N LEU A 157 1.93 -10.40 -2.48
CA LEU A 157 1.95 -11.80 -2.91
C LEU A 157 3.18 -12.18 -3.73
N SER A 158 3.91 -11.22 -4.30
CA SER A 158 5.16 -11.47 -5.04
C SER A 158 6.37 -11.66 -4.13
N ILE A 159 6.34 -11.19 -2.86
CA ILE A 159 7.46 -11.26 -1.91
C ILE A 159 8.01 -12.68 -1.73
N PRO A 160 7.21 -13.75 -1.56
CA PRO A 160 7.72 -15.11 -1.45
C PRO A 160 8.62 -15.51 -2.62
N TYR A 161 8.29 -15.08 -3.83
CA TYR A 161 9.03 -15.43 -5.05
C TYR A 161 10.38 -14.70 -5.18
N ILE A 162 10.60 -13.62 -4.42
CA ILE A 162 11.93 -13.00 -4.26
C ILE A 162 12.86 -13.98 -3.54
N ILE A 163 12.38 -14.61 -2.46
CA ILE A 163 13.17 -15.56 -1.67
C ILE A 163 13.41 -16.87 -2.43
N GLU A 164 12.37 -17.34 -3.11
CA GLU A 164 12.40 -18.56 -3.92
C GLU A 164 13.19 -18.39 -5.23
N LYS A 165 13.59 -17.14 -5.56
CA LYS A 165 14.25 -16.78 -6.84
C LYS A 165 13.43 -17.22 -8.06
N ASN A 166 12.11 -17.25 -7.92
CA ASN A 166 11.19 -17.56 -9.00
C ASN A 166 10.85 -16.30 -9.79
N TYR A 167 11.72 -15.95 -10.77
CA TYR A 167 11.57 -14.74 -11.58
C TYR A 167 10.26 -14.72 -12.37
N LYS A 168 9.81 -15.89 -12.88
CA LYS A 168 8.60 -15.97 -13.71
C LYS A 168 7.36 -15.52 -12.94
N MET A 169 7.15 -16.07 -11.74
CA MET A 169 6.01 -15.70 -10.90
C MET A 169 6.15 -14.29 -10.32
N PHE A 170 7.37 -13.88 -9.94
CA PHE A 170 7.60 -12.54 -9.45
C PHE A 170 7.23 -11.48 -10.50
N PHE A 171 7.80 -11.57 -11.70
CA PHE A 171 7.55 -10.59 -12.76
C PHE A 171 6.13 -10.69 -13.34
N PHE A 172 5.51 -11.86 -13.32
CA PHE A 172 4.09 -12.00 -13.67
C PHE A 172 3.18 -11.22 -12.71
N LEU A 173 3.37 -11.37 -11.39
CA LEU A 173 2.60 -10.63 -10.40
C LEU A 173 2.93 -9.13 -10.43
N LEU A 174 4.19 -8.77 -10.66
CA LEU A 174 4.61 -7.38 -10.84
C LEU A 174 3.93 -6.75 -12.08
N LEU A 175 3.88 -7.46 -13.21
CA LEU A 175 3.20 -6.98 -14.40
C LEU A 175 1.73 -6.69 -14.12
N ILE A 176 1.03 -7.63 -13.47
CA ILE A 176 -0.37 -7.39 -13.08
C ILE A 176 -0.48 -6.17 -12.17
N ALA A 177 0.39 -6.04 -11.17
CA ALA A 177 0.39 -4.88 -10.28
C ALA A 177 0.56 -3.56 -11.06
N VAL A 178 1.48 -3.51 -12.03
CA VAL A 178 1.72 -2.33 -12.90
C VAL A 178 0.49 -1.99 -13.74
N LEU A 179 -0.26 -2.99 -14.22
CA LEU A 179 -1.51 -2.75 -14.95
C LEU A 179 -2.59 -2.07 -14.08
N PHE A 180 -2.56 -2.27 -12.76
CA PHE A 180 -3.44 -1.59 -11.81
C PHE A 180 -2.89 -0.25 -11.33
N HIS A 181 -1.56 -0.12 -11.20
CA HIS A 181 -0.92 1.11 -10.74
C HIS A 181 0.53 1.20 -11.24
N TYR A 182 0.82 2.17 -12.10
CA TYR A 182 2.11 2.26 -12.77
C TYR A 182 3.31 2.37 -11.83
N SER A 183 3.18 3.04 -10.67
CA SER A 183 4.25 3.14 -9.66
C SER A 183 4.72 1.78 -9.15
N ALA A 184 3.90 0.74 -9.24
CA ALA A 184 4.26 -0.61 -8.82
C ALA A 184 5.54 -1.15 -9.49
N ILE A 185 5.95 -0.60 -10.64
CA ILE A 185 7.15 -1.02 -11.37
C ILE A 185 8.42 -0.93 -10.52
N ILE A 186 8.48 0.03 -9.58
CA ILE A 186 9.63 0.22 -8.68
C ILE A 186 9.93 -1.01 -7.84
N PHE A 187 8.89 -1.80 -7.54
CA PHE A 187 9.02 -3.03 -6.77
C PHE A 187 9.89 -4.08 -7.46
N GLY A 188 10.07 -3.97 -8.78
CA GLY A 188 10.95 -4.85 -9.57
C GLY A 188 12.41 -4.85 -9.10
N LEU A 189 12.86 -3.77 -8.48
CA LEU A 189 14.21 -3.65 -7.92
C LEU A 189 14.48 -4.70 -6.83
N PHE A 190 13.45 -5.09 -6.06
CA PHE A 190 13.62 -6.01 -4.92
C PHE A 190 13.93 -7.46 -5.33
N PHE A 191 13.68 -7.83 -6.57
CA PHE A 191 14.12 -9.15 -7.06
C PHE A 191 15.63 -9.32 -7.04
N PHE A 192 16.37 -8.23 -7.25
CA PHE A 192 17.85 -8.23 -7.28
C PHE A 192 18.46 -8.02 -5.90
N VAL A 193 17.65 -7.66 -4.89
CA VAL A 193 18.12 -7.43 -3.52
C VAL A 193 18.39 -8.77 -2.83
N ASN A 194 19.56 -8.89 -2.19
CA ASN A 194 19.90 -10.07 -1.38
C ASN A 194 18.94 -10.18 -0.18
N ASN A 195 18.38 -11.38 0.04
CA ASN A 195 17.39 -11.63 1.08
C ASN A 195 17.92 -12.42 2.30
N LYS A 196 19.23 -12.72 2.34
CA LYS A 196 19.82 -13.58 3.40
C LYS A 196 20.32 -12.78 4.61
N LYS A 197 20.98 -11.65 4.37
CA LYS A 197 21.63 -10.84 5.43
C LYS A 197 21.36 -9.36 5.23
N ILE A 198 21.41 -8.61 6.33
CA ILE A 198 21.37 -7.15 6.34
C ILE A 198 22.77 -6.62 6.67
N ASN A 199 23.37 -5.88 5.74
CA ASN A 199 24.51 -5.05 6.06
C ASN A 199 23.98 -3.78 6.77
N GLN A 200 24.11 -3.74 8.09
CA GLN A 200 23.54 -2.66 8.92
C GLN A 200 24.05 -1.29 8.46
N THR A 201 25.33 -1.15 8.18
CA THR A 201 25.93 0.11 7.73
C THR A 201 25.31 0.59 6.42
N VAL A 202 25.17 -0.31 5.42
CA VAL A 202 24.56 0.04 4.12
C VAL A 202 23.12 0.50 4.30
N TYR A 203 22.30 -0.22 5.09
CA TYR A 203 20.91 0.14 5.26
C TYR A 203 20.70 1.36 6.16
N LEU A 204 21.61 1.65 7.09
CA LEU A 204 21.64 2.92 7.80
C LEU A 204 21.98 4.08 6.83
N LEU A 205 22.94 3.90 5.94
CA LEU A 205 23.25 4.90 4.91
C LEU A 205 22.08 5.11 3.93
N ILE A 206 21.37 4.04 3.53
CA ILE A 206 20.16 4.14 2.71
C ILE A 206 19.06 4.97 3.40
N LEU A 207 18.96 4.94 4.73
CA LEU A 207 18.02 5.80 5.47
C LEU A 207 18.56 7.24 5.62
N VAL A 208 19.82 7.40 6.02
CA VAL A 208 20.37 8.70 6.44
C VAL A 208 20.70 9.61 5.25
N ILE A 209 21.31 9.08 4.18
CA ILE A 209 21.71 9.90 3.03
C ILE A 209 20.51 10.62 2.38
N PRO A 210 19.37 9.97 2.06
CA PRO A 210 18.21 10.66 1.51
C PRO A 210 17.66 11.75 2.42
N ILE A 211 17.66 11.52 3.74
CA ILE A 211 17.23 12.52 4.73
C ILE A 211 18.15 13.76 4.65
N ILE A 212 19.47 13.56 4.63
CA ILE A 212 20.43 14.66 4.52
C ILE A 212 20.26 15.42 3.21
N LEU A 213 20.11 14.72 2.07
CA LEU A 213 19.90 15.34 0.77
C LEU A 213 18.62 16.20 0.75
N CYS A 214 17.53 15.69 1.36
CA CYS A 214 16.28 16.42 1.50
C CYS A 214 16.44 17.68 2.38
N LEU A 215 17.15 17.57 3.52
CA LEU A 215 17.40 18.70 4.42
C LEU A 215 18.27 19.77 3.77
N LEU A 216 19.23 19.36 2.92
CA LEU A 216 20.05 20.24 2.10
C LEU A 216 19.27 20.81 0.89
N LYS A 217 17.98 20.45 0.74
CA LYS A 217 17.11 20.89 -0.37
C LYS A 217 17.65 20.55 -1.76
N LEU A 218 18.38 19.45 -1.88
CA LEU A 218 18.89 18.98 -3.17
C LEU A 218 17.74 18.33 -3.95
N ASP A 219 17.44 18.87 -5.12
CA ASP A 219 16.40 18.34 -6.01
C ASP A 219 16.94 17.17 -6.85
N VAL A 220 16.82 15.96 -6.29
CA VAL A 220 17.25 14.72 -6.94
C VAL A 220 16.43 14.45 -8.21
N ILE A 221 15.15 14.86 -8.25
CA ILE A 221 14.31 14.69 -9.44
C ILE A 221 14.85 15.51 -10.61
N SER A 222 15.21 16.77 -10.37
CA SER A 222 15.78 17.61 -11.42
C SER A 222 17.10 17.06 -11.96
N LEU A 223 17.90 16.43 -11.10
CA LEU A 223 19.12 15.73 -11.50
C LEU A 223 18.82 14.50 -12.37
N LEU A 224 17.83 13.68 -11.97
CA LEU A 224 17.40 12.51 -12.74
C LEU A 224 16.78 12.88 -14.09
N CYS A 225 16.05 14.00 -14.18
CA CYS A 225 15.47 14.50 -15.42
C CYS A 225 16.51 14.97 -16.46
N LYS A 226 17.77 15.19 -16.07
CA LYS A 226 18.87 15.45 -17.01
C LYS A 226 19.23 14.21 -17.84
N PHE A 227 18.95 13.03 -17.31
CA PHE A 227 19.08 11.78 -18.03
C PHE A 227 17.75 11.50 -18.73
N GLU A 228 17.72 11.46 -20.05
CA GLU A 228 16.50 11.27 -20.83
C GLU A 228 16.02 9.80 -20.77
N PHE A 229 15.20 9.48 -19.77
CA PHE A 229 14.54 8.17 -19.63
C PHE A 229 13.17 8.11 -20.33
N GLY A 230 13.00 8.78 -21.46
CA GLY A 230 11.77 8.77 -22.27
C GLY A 230 10.54 9.24 -21.48
N ILE A 231 9.43 8.49 -21.62
CA ILE A 231 8.11 8.82 -21.00
C ILE A 231 8.19 9.02 -19.48
N PHE A 232 9.13 8.37 -18.80
CA PHE A 232 9.32 8.53 -17.35
C PHE A 232 9.81 9.93 -17.00
N SER A 233 10.78 10.46 -17.74
CA SER A 233 11.30 11.82 -17.55
C SER A 233 10.25 12.89 -17.82
N GLU A 234 9.40 12.69 -18.85
CA GLU A 234 8.29 13.60 -19.14
C GLU A 234 7.27 13.67 -18.01
N LYS A 235 6.88 12.52 -17.46
CA LYS A 235 5.97 12.47 -16.31
C LYS A 235 6.58 13.12 -15.08
N MET A 236 7.86 12.88 -14.79
CA MET A 236 8.56 13.51 -13.66
C MET A 236 8.64 15.04 -13.82
N ARG A 237 8.95 15.53 -15.03
CA ARG A 237 8.94 16.98 -15.33
C ARG A 237 7.56 17.58 -15.14
N ALA A 238 6.50 16.94 -15.67
CA ALA A 238 5.12 17.41 -15.53
C ALA A 238 4.70 17.50 -14.05
N TYR A 239 5.05 16.52 -13.21
CA TYR A 239 4.78 16.58 -11.77
C TYR A 239 5.58 17.68 -11.06
N SER A 240 6.85 17.88 -11.44
CA SER A 240 7.69 18.96 -10.89
C SER A 240 7.14 20.35 -11.26
N GLU A 241 6.65 20.54 -12.48
CA GLU A 241 6.04 21.80 -12.92
C GLU A 241 4.71 22.09 -12.24
N LEU A 242 3.82 21.09 -12.15
CA LEU A 242 2.54 21.23 -11.44
C LEU A 242 2.77 21.63 -9.98
N GLN A 243 3.82 21.11 -9.34
CA GLN A 243 4.15 21.45 -7.96
C GLN A 243 4.66 22.88 -7.81
N LYS A 244 5.49 23.38 -8.76
CA LYS A 244 5.94 24.77 -8.75
C LYS A 244 4.75 25.73 -8.82
N ILE A 245 3.73 25.37 -9.60
CA ILE A 245 2.47 26.13 -9.72
C ILE A 245 1.62 26.03 -8.45
N ALA A 246 1.51 24.84 -7.86
CA ALA A 246 0.66 24.58 -6.69
C ALA A 246 1.27 25.06 -5.36
N HIS A 247 2.55 25.47 -5.31
CA HIS A 247 3.31 25.84 -4.10
C HIS A 247 3.16 24.85 -2.93
N SER A 248 2.82 23.59 -3.20
CA SER A 248 2.61 22.58 -2.17
C SER A 248 3.94 22.11 -1.59
N LYS A 249 4.14 22.36 -0.30
CA LYS A 249 5.32 21.86 0.43
C LYS A 249 5.01 20.51 1.03
N ILE A 250 5.93 19.55 0.88
CA ILE A 250 5.84 18.27 1.57
C ILE A 250 6.13 18.45 3.06
N ASN A 251 5.32 17.81 3.92
CA ASN A 251 5.67 17.68 5.32
C ASN A 251 6.66 16.52 5.48
N ILE A 252 7.95 16.85 5.55
CA ILE A 252 9.03 15.86 5.72
C ILE A 252 9.02 15.17 7.09
N PHE A 253 8.29 15.73 8.06
CA PHE A 253 8.06 15.15 9.39
C PHE A 253 6.69 14.47 9.47
N ASN A 254 6.23 13.90 8.37
CA ASN A 254 4.98 13.14 8.35
C ASN A 254 5.04 11.98 9.36
N PHE A 255 3.96 11.83 10.16
CA PHE A 255 3.87 10.82 11.22
C PHE A 255 4.17 9.40 10.70
N GLY A 256 3.57 9.01 9.57
CA GLY A 256 3.76 7.67 9.00
C GLY A 256 5.22 7.40 8.62
N VAL A 257 5.91 8.40 8.06
CA VAL A 257 7.32 8.30 7.68
C VAL A 257 8.22 8.19 8.91
N LEU A 258 8.00 9.03 9.93
CA LEU A 258 8.77 8.98 11.17
C LEU A 258 8.61 7.63 11.89
N LEU A 259 7.39 7.12 11.97
CA LEU A 259 7.14 5.81 12.54
C LEU A 259 7.87 4.71 11.74
N GLN A 260 7.84 4.78 10.41
CA GLN A 260 8.53 3.81 9.57
C GLN A 260 10.05 3.88 9.74
N ILE A 261 10.64 5.06 9.95
CA ILE A 261 12.07 5.20 10.30
C ILE A 261 12.36 4.42 11.56
N ILE A 262 11.58 4.62 12.64
CA ILE A 262 11.77 3.92 13.92
C ILE A 262 11.69 2.41 13.74
N VAL A 263 10.66 1.92 13.04
CA VAL A 263 10.49 0.50 12.77
C VAL A 263 11.63 -0.04 11.91
N SER A 264 12.05 0.69 10.87
CA SER A 264 13.16 0.27 10.01
C SER A 264 14.47 0.19 10.78
N LEU A 265 14.78 1.17 11.63
CA LEU A 265 15.98 1.16 12.49
C LEU A 265 15.97 -0.05 13.44
N PHE A 266 14.85 -0.31 14.09
CA PHE A 266 14.71 -1.48 14.97
C PHE A 266 14.97 -2.79 14.22
N PHE A 267 14.42 -2.96 13.02
CA PHE A 267 14.55 -4.18 12.25
C PHE A 267 15.91 -4.29 11.51
N ILE A 268 16.59 -3.20 11.16
CA ILE A 268 17.98 -3.26 10.66
C ILE A 268 18.88 -3.99 11.67
N MET A 269 18.65 -3.79 12.96
CA MET A 269 19.46 -4.39 14.02
C MET A 269 19.00 -5.79 14.42
N ASN A 270 17.76 -6.17 14.14
CA ASN A 270 17.14 -7.34 14.75
C ASN A 270 16.50 -8.33 13.75
N ALA A 271 16.29 -7.98 12.48
CA ALA A 271 15.54 -8.82 11.54
C ALA A 271 16.13 -10.22 11.35
N GLU A 272 17.47 -10.36 11.43
CA GLU A 272 18.13 -11.68 11.31
C GLU A 272 17.88 -12.60 12.53
N LYS A 273 17.42 -12.04 13.66
CA LYS A 273 17.03 -12.80 14.86
C LYS A 273 15.59 -13.31 14.78
N SER A 274 14.78 -12.79 13.86
CA SER A 274 13.41 -13.25 13.66
C SER A 274 13.39 -14.64 13.03
N LYS A 275 12.44 -15.45 13.45
CA LYS A 275 12.20 -16.78 12.86
C LYS A 275 11.53 -16.72 11.49
N ASN A 276 10.91 -15.59 11.16
CA ASN A 276 10.23 -15.42 9.89
C ASN A 276 11.24 -15.22 8.75
N LYS A 277 11.20 -16.10 7.77
CA LYS A 277 12.11 -16.07 6.61
C LYS A 277 11.99 -14.80 5.74
N TYR A 278 10.91 -14.03 5.89
CA TYR A 278 10.68 -12.79 5.15
C TYR A 278 11.20 -11.55 5.89
N ALA A 279 11.57 -11.64 7.17
CA ALA A 279 11.93 -10.47 7.98
C ALA A 279 13.01 -9.59 7.32
N VAL A 280 14.06 -10.21 6.77
CA VAL A 280 15.16 -9.50 6.11
C VAL A 280 14.69 -8.73 4.88
N ILE A 281 13.95 -9.34 3.97
CA ILE A 281 13.48 -8.66 2.75
C ILE A 281 12.44 -7.58 3.08
N LEU A 282 11.54 -7.82 4.03
CA LEU A 282 10.55 -6.85 4.49
C LEU A 282 11.22 -5.60 5.07
N THR A 283 12.28 -5.79 5.87
CA THR A 283 13.08 -4.68 6.42
C THR A 283 13.72 -3.85 5.31
N LYS A 284 14.29 -4.51 4.31
CA LYS A 284 14.93 -3.84 3.18
C LYS A 284 13.92 -3.02 2.37
N ILE A 285 12.76 -3.58 2.05
CA ILE A 285 11.67 -2.87 1.37
C ILE A 285 11.24 -1.65 2.20
N SER A 286 11.10 -1.80 3.52
CA SER A 286 10.74 -0.70 4.43
C SER A 286 11.77 0.44 4.39
N CYS A 287 13.08 0.13 4.40
CA CYS A 287 14.15 1.13 4.30
C CYS A 287 14.08 1.91 2.98
N PHE A 288 13.85 1.22 1.85
CA PHE A 288 13.70 1.88 0.56
C PHE A 288 12.45 2.76 0.49
N GLY A 289 11.34 2.38 1.16
CA GLY A 289 10.15 3.23 1.26
C GLY A 289 10.48 4.59 1.88
N VAL A 290 11.20 4.60 2.99
CA VAL A 290 11.69 5.84 3.62
C VAL A 290 12.65 6.60 2.70
N ALA A 291 13.62 5.89 2.10
CA ALA A 291 14.60 6.50 1.21
C ALA A 291 13.94 7.22 0.04
N PHE A 292 12.98 6.59 -0.64
CA PHE A 292 12.27 7.18 -1.78
C PHE A 292 11.40 8.37 -1.38
N PHE A 293 10.79 8.35 -0.20
CA PHE A 293 10.06 9.51 0.30
C PHE A 293 10.95 10.76 0.35
N TYR A 294 12.14 10.64 0.93
CA TYR A 294 13.06 11.77 1.05
C TYR A 294 13.75 12.12 -0.27
N LEU A 295 14.14 11.13 -1.07
CA LEU A 295 14.76 11.36 -2.38
C LEU A 295 13.83 12.12 -3.34
N PHE A 296 12.54 11.81 -3.29
CA PHE A 296 11.53 12.40 -4.18
C PHE A 296 10.73 13.54 -3.51
N SER A 297 11.22 14.08 -2.40
CA SER A 297 10.55 15.14 -1.63
C SER A 297 10.28 16.41 -2.44
N SER A 298 11.04 16.66 -3.50
CA SER A 298 10.77 17.74 -4.46
C SER A 298 9.54 17.50 -5.35
N ALA A 299 8.97 16.30 -5.38
CA ALA A 299 7.68 15.99 -6.02
C ALA A 299 6.78 15.19 -5.06
N PRO A 300 6.02 15.85 -4.17
CA PRO A 300 5.26 15.21 -3.10
C PRO A 300 4.37 14.06 -3.55
N VAL A 301 3.74 14.19 -4.71
CA VAL A 301 2.85 13.13 -5.25
C VAL A 301 3.63 11.84 -5.51
N ILE A 302 4.85 11.93 -6.05
CA ILE A 302 5.70 10.76 -6.29
C ILE A 302 6.23 10.23 -4.95
N ALA A 303 6.73 11.12 -4.08
CA ALA A 303 7.26 10.76 -2.78
C ALA A 303 6.26 9.95 -1.94
N PHE A 304 5.01 10.44 -1.82
CA PHE A 304 3.97 9.73 -1.09
C PHE A 304 3.56 8.42 -1.75
N ARG A 305 3.41 8.38 -3.08
CA ARG A 305 3.01 7.15 -3.80
C ARG A 305 4.02 6.01 -3.60
N GLU A 306 5.31 6.30 -3.77
CA GLU A 306 6.35 5.28 -3.58
C GLU A 306 6.47 4.87 -2.11
N PHE A 307 6.39 5.84 -1.19
CA PHE A 307 6.38 5.56 0.24
C PHE A 307 5.19 4.67 0.64
N GLU A 308 3.97 5.04 0.28
CA GLU A 308 2.74 4.32 0.63
C GLU A 308 2.75 2.89 0.08
N LEU A 309 3.22 2.72 -1.16
CA LEU A 309 3.31 1.43 -1.82
C LEU A 309 4.29 0.50 -1.09
N LEU A 310 5.47 0.99 -0.71
CA LEU A 310 6.50 0.19 -0.05
C LEU A 310 6.24 0.03 1.45
N SER A 311 5.56 1.00 2.09
CA SER A 311 5.24 0.94 3.52
C SER A 311 4.22 -0.15 3.87
N CYS A 312 3.47 -0.68 2.89
CA CYS A 312 2.52 -1.77 3.14
C CYS A 312 3.14 -3.04 3.71
N VAL A 313 4.47 -3.24 3.60
CA VAL A 313 5.17 -4.34 4.27
C VAL A 313 5.14 -4.26 5.79
N GLN A 314 4.78 -3.10 6.35
CA GLN A 314 4.55 -2.91 7.79
C GLN A 314 3.45 -3.83 8.34
N ILE A 315 2.50 -4.25 7.49
CA ILE A 315 1.48 -5.26 7.82
C ILE A 315 2.12 -6.51 8.44
N PHE A 316 3.28 -6.89 7.93
CA PHE A 316 4.01 -8.09 8.40
C PHE A 316 5.13 -7.73 9.37
N LEU A 317 5.84 -6.64 9.10
CA LEU A 317 7.06 -6.29 9.81
C LEU A 317 6.78 -5.93 11.28
N ILE A 318 5.78 -5.07 11.54
CA ILE A 318 5.47 -4.64 12.91
C ILE A 318 5.09 -5.82 13.81
N PRO A 319 4.22 -6.77 13.42
CA PRO A 319 3.92 -7.93 14.24
C PRO A 319 5.11 -8.86 14.55
N LEU A 320 6.15 -8.87 13.70
CA LEU A 320 7.36 -9.64 13.96
C LEU A 320 8.16 -9.13 15.17
N SER A 321 7.86 -7.94 15.70
CA SER A 321 8.43 -7.46 16.97
C SER A 321 8.16 -8.43 18.13
N ILE A 322 7.12 -9.26 18.06
CA ILE A 322 6.78 -10.28 19.07
C ILE A 322 7.87 -11.34 19.23
N ASP A 323 8.58 -11.67 18.16
CA ASP A 323 9.72 -12.60 18.22
C ASP A 323 10.93 -11.99 18.94
N LEU A 324 11.03 -10.67 18.93
CA LEU A 324 12.25 -9.92 19.27
C LEU A 324 12.18 -9.23 20.64
N VAL A 325 10.98 -8.89 21.09
CA VAL A 325 10.75 -8.19 22.36
C VAL A 325 10.15 -9.14 23.39
N LYS A 326 10.75 -9.16 24.58
CA LYS A 326 10.25 -9.96 25.71
C LYS A 326 10.04 -9.09 26.94
N PRO A 327 9.01 -9.38 27.75
CA PRO A 327 7.97 -10.39 27.54
C PRO A 327 7.04 -10.04 26.36
N LYS A 328 6.42 -11.06 25.74
CA LYS A 328 5.56 -10.91 24.54
C LYS A 328 4.42 -9.89 24.70
N VAL A 329 3.92 -9.73 25.92
CA VAL A 329 2.84 -8.77 26.21
C VAL A 329 3.23 -7.32 25.83
N PHE A 330 4.48 -6.92 26.07
CA PHE A 330 4.95 -5.59 25.68
C PHE A 330 5.00 -5.44 24.15
N ALA A 331 5.41 -6.50 23.44
CA ALA A 331 5.38 -6.47 21.97
C ALA A 331 3.93 -6.40 21.42
N GLN A 332 2.98 -7.13 22.02
CA GLN A 332 1.57 -7.06 21.64
C GLN A 332 1.00 -5.66 21.90
N LEU A 333 1.28 -5.07 23.07
CA LEU A 333 0.88 -3.70 23.39
C LEU A 333 1.50 -2.71 22.40
N PHE A 334 2.76 -2.86 22.06
CA PHE A 334 3.43 -2.03 21.05
C PHE A 334 2.73 -2.09 19.69
N VAL A 335 2.35 -3.28 19.21
CA VAL A 335 1.59 -3.45 17.97
C VAL A 335 0.23 -2.76 18.05
N ILE A 336 -0.48 -2.90 19.19
CA ILE A 336 -1.80 -2.27 19.39
C ILE A 336 -1.67 -0.73 19.44
N VAL A 337 -0.65 -0.20 20.15
CA VAL A 337 -0.40 1.24 20.21
C VAL A 337 -0.07 1.83 18.85
N ILE A 338 0.78 1.17 18.08
CA ILE A 338 1.07 1.59 16.69
C ILE A 338 -0.20 1.55 15.84
N SER A 339 -1.00 0.48 15.96
CA SER A 339 -2.27 0.37 15.24
C SER A 339 -3.24 1.49 15.59
N LEU A 340 -3.34 1.84 16.88
CA LEU A 340 -4.14 2.97 17.34
C LEU A 340 -3.63 4.28 16.75
N ALA A 341 -2.32 4.48 16.74
CA ALA A 341 -1.71 5.68 16.19
C ALA A 341 -1.96 5.81 14.67
N TYR A 342 -1.84 4.73 13.90
CA TYR A 342 -2.22 4.70 12.48
C TYR A 342 -3.71 5.01 12.29
N PHE A 343 -4.58 4.36 13.07
CA PHE A 343 -6.02 4.56 12.98
C PHE A 343 -6.40 6.02 13.27
N LEU A 344 -5.87 6.61 14.36
CA LEU A 344 -6.12 7.99 14.72
C LEU A 344 -5.56 8.97 13.67
N ASN A 345 -4.40 8.68 13.10
CA ASN A 345 -3.85 9.47 12.00
C ASN A 345 -4.80 9.50 10.78
N GLN A 346 -5.42 8.37 10.43
CA GLN A 346 -6.39 8.32 9.33
C GLN A 346 -7.69 9.06 9.66
N MET A 347 -8.18 8.93 10.88
CA MET A 347 -9.49 9.48 11.27
C MET A 347 -9.44 10.97 11.63
N LEU A 348 -8.37 11.44 12.28
CA LEU A 348 -8.30 12.78 12.85
C LEU A 348 -7.41 13.73 12.04
N ILE A 349 -6.27 13.24 11.52
CA ILE A 349 -5.28 14.10 10.86
C ILE A 349 -5.56 14.16 9.36
N ASN A 350 -5.67 13.01 8.70
CA ASN A 350 -5.96 12.97 7.27
C ASN A 350 -7.41 13.34 6.96
N SER A 351 -8.33 13.13 7.91
CA SER A 351 -9.77 13.47 7.84
C SER A 351 -10.44 13.15 6.48
N ILE A 352 -9.97 12.08 5.83
CA ILE A 352 -10.41 11.69 4.46
C ILE A 352 -11.85 11.16 4.48
N PHE A 353 -12.32 10.68 5.65
CA PHE A 353 -13.59 9.98 5.79
C PHE A 353 -14.61 10.78 6.58
N GLY A 354 -15.77 11.02 5.96
CA GLY A 354 -16.98 11.49 6.64
C GLY A 354 -17.70 10.36 7.41
N PRO A 355 -18.89 10.64 7.99
CA PRO A 355 -19.73 9.61 8.56
C PRO A 355 -19.98 8.48 7.55
N TYR A 356 -19.85 7.24 8.01
CA TYR A 356 -20.08 6.08 7.15
C TYR A 356 -21.56 6.00 6.75
N SER A 357 -21.80 5.81 5.45
CA SER A 357 -23.11 5.55 4.88
C SER A 357 -22.99 4.57 3.71
N THR A 358 -24.03 3.79 3.50
CA THR A 358 -24.15 2.89 2.35
C THR A 358 -24.95 3.56 1.24
N PHE A 359 -24.95 2.95 0.07
CA PHE A 359 -25.78 3.40 -1.06
C PHE A 359 -27.16 2.71 -1.11
N PHE A 360 -27.54 2.01 -0.03
CA PHE A 360 -28.88 1.50 0.19
C PHE A 360 -29.66 2.46 1.06
#